data_2a65f94a29b70e58ffe2f42732b0dc29
#
_entry.id   2a65f94a29b70e58ffe2f42732b0dc29
#
_cell.length_a   1.000
_cell.length_b   1.000
_cell.length_c   1.000
_cell.angle_alpha   90.00
_cell.angle_beta   90.00
_cell.angle_gamma   90.00
#
_symmetry.space_group_name_H-M   'P 1'
#
loop_
_entity.id
_entity.type
_entity.pdbx_description
1 polymer ?
#
loop_
_entity_poly.entity_id
_entity_poly.type
_entity_poly.pdbx_seq_one_letter_code
_entity_poly.pdbx_strand_id
1 'polypeptide(L)'
;MTLMQLNSPNKLRRLCAAIVLAAAALPAMAITFGTADGSGHPNVGSMVVKTPNGVFQWCSGTLIAPQVFLTASHCTQPIAQYLSDHPDWQFLVTFDPVIDTTGTTGTFYTGTPHTNPLYGSGGQNDPHDIAVITLDSAPPLTPASLPTAGLFDAMKASGTLNGTRFTAVGYGSTRDSIKKGPQGIDDSNVERQTVDQGFRFLTDAWLTFDMLPTGSNNSGGTCYGDSGGPHFLHDTNGTETEIVAAITITGDAQCKSSDKDYRTDSPSARAFLADFVSLP
;
A
#
# COMPACT_ATOMS: atom_id res chain seq x y z
N MET A 1 31.63 -25.47 82.81
CA MET A 1 32.45 -24.29 82.64
C MET A 1 32.34 -23.81 81.19
N THR A 2 31.73 -22.71 81.08
CA THR A 2 31.81 -21.59 80.16
C THR A 2 31.17 -21.74 78.78
N LEU A 3 30.02 -21.11 78.71
CA LEU A 3 29.25 -20.69 77.52
C LEU A 3 30.09 -19.81 76.63
N MET A 4 29.94 -19.96 75.34
CA MET A 4 30.17 -18.86 74.43
C MET A 4 29.15 -18.88 73.30
N GLN A 5 28.24 -17.89 73.36
CA GLN A 5 27.26 -17.58 72.35
C GLN A 5 28.00 -16.95 71.16
N LEU A 6 27.58 -17.27 69.91
CA LEU A 6 27.81 -16.50 68.79
C LEU A 6 26.50 -16.31 68.02
N ASN A 7 25.89 -15.14 68.24
CA ASN A 7 24.83 -14.54 67.42
C ASN A 7 25.45 -13.99 66.13
N SER A 8 24.92 -14.35 65.01
CA SER A 8 25.04 -13.51 63.80
C SER A 8 23.88 -13.79 62.88
N PRO A 9 22.97 -12.81 62.65
CA PRO A 9 21.92 -12.95 61.67
C PRO A 9 22.44 -12.52 60.27
N ASN A 10 22.61 -13.51 59.42
CA ASN A 10 22.85 -13.25 58.00
C ASN A 10 21.65 -12.59 57.37
N LYS A 11 21.77 -11.28 57.11
CA LYS A 11 20.84 -10.50 56.31
C LYS A 11 20.96 -10.91 54.82
N LEU A 12 20.08 -11.84 54.43
CA LEU A 12 19.90 -12.17 53.03
C LEU A 12 19.20 -11.00 52.37
N ARG A 13 19.97 -10.10 51.74
CA ARG A 13 19.44 -9.07 50.85
C ARG A 13 18.84 -9.75 49.63
N ARG A 14 17.53 -9.87 49.59
CA ARG A 14 16.79 -10.22 48.38
C ARG A 14 16.89 -9.06 47.42
N LEU A 15 17.78 -9.17 46.45
CA LEU A 15 17.84 -8.30 45.30
C LEU A 15 16.67 -8.68 44.38
N CYS A 16 15.54 -8.00 44.46
CA CYS A 16 14.47 -8.08 43.47
C CYS A 16 14.96 -7.34 42.23
N ALA A 17 15.55 -8.07 41.29
CA ALA A 17 15.75 -7.56 39.93
C ALA A 17 14.38 -7.47 39.28
N ALA A 18 13.83 -6.28 39.20
CA ALA A 18 12.67 -5.98 38.36
C ALA A 18 13.13 -6.08 36.89
N ILE A 19 12.84 -7.20 36.25
CA ILE A 19 12.95 -7.34 34.79
C ILE A 19 11.78 -6.54 34.23
N VAL A 20 12.06 -5.33 33.78
CA VAL A 20 11.15 -4.57 32.92
C VAL A 20 11.15 -5.32 31.57
N LEU A 21 10.16 -6.18 31.34
CA LEU A 21 9.84 -6.63 30.00
C LEU A 21 9.33 -5.39 29.25
N ALA A 22 10.20 -4.77 28.46
CA ALA A 22 9.77 -3.90 27.39
C ALA A 22 9.01 -4.82 26.41
N ALA A 23 7.68 -4.79 26.47
CA ALA A 23 6.86 -5.32 25.41
C ALA A 23 7.21 -4.47 24.16
N ALA A 24 8.09 -4.99 23.31
CA ALA A 24 8.21 -4.48 21.97
C ALA A 24 6.83 -4.69 21.33
N ALA A 25 6.07 -3.62 21.17
CA ALA A 25 4.91 -3.62 20.30
C ALA A 25 5.45 -4.02 18.93
N LEU A 26 5.11 -5.22 18.48
CA LEU A 26 5.37 -5.61 17.08
C LEU A 26 4.57 -4.63 16.25
N PRO A 27 5.18 -3.98 15.26
CA PRO A 27 4.45 -3.09 14.38
C PRO A 27 3.29 -3.89 13.74
N ALA A 28 2.10 -3.33 13.75
CA ALA A 28 1.01 -3.83 12.91
C ALA A 28 1.51 -3.75 11.46
N MET A 29 1.38 -4.85 10.69
CA MET A 29 1.93 -4.95 9.34
C MET A 29 0.77 -4.74 8.36
N ALA A 30 0.71 -3.61 7.66
CA ALA A 30 -0.11 -3.43 6.45
C ALA A 30 0.44 -4.33 5.36
N ILE A 31 -0.38 -4.73 4.37
CA ILE A 31 0.08 -5.67 3.35
C ILE A 31 0.36 -7.06 3.97
N THR A 32 -0.07 -8.11 3.32
CA THR A 32 0.23 -9.49 3.76
C THR A 32 1.75 -9.69 3.79
N PHE A 33 2.30 -9.96 4.98
CA PHE A 33 3.74 -10.08 5.25
C PHE A 33 4.58 -8.85 4.89
N GLY A 34 3.97 -7.66 4.81
CA GLY A 34 4.68 -6.40 4.59
C GLY A 34 5.54 -5.99 5.79
N THR A 35 6.30 -4.93 5.59
CA THR A 35 7.07 -4.25 6.64
C THR A 35 6.76 -2.77 6.60
N ALA A 36 6.89 -2.08 7.75
CA ALA A 36 6.71 -0.63 7.80
C ALA A 36 7.62 0.06 6.79
N ASP A 37 7.03 0.88 5.92
CA ASP A 37 7.76 1.62 4.88
C ASP A 37 8.55 2.81 5.44
N GLY A 38 8.07 3.40 6.52
CA GLY A 38 8.66 4.60 7.09
C GLY A 38 8.74 5.74 6.08
N SER A 39 9.96 6.14 5.71
CA SER A 39 10.23 7.21 4.72
C SER A 39 10.64 6.68 3.35
N GLY A 40 10.47 5.39 3.06
CA GLY A 40 10.96 4.75 1.83
C GLY A 40 10.28 5.29 0.57
N HIS A 41 8.96 5.41 0.57
CA HIS A 41 8.18 5.82 -0.59
C HIS A 41 7.34 7.07 -0.28
N PRO A 42 7.95 8.26 -0.12
CA PRO A 42 7.23 9.47 0.29
C PRO A 42 6.17 9.93 -0.73
N ASN A 43 6.25 9.49 -1.97
CA ASN A 43 5.30 9.77 -3.05
C ASN A 43 4.08 8.83 -3.06
N VAL A 44 4.06 7.80 -2.21
CA VAL A 44 2.89 6.95 -2.02
C VAL A 44 2.03 7.51 -0.89
N GLY A 45 0.75 7.71 -1.18
CA GLY A 45 -0.21 8.30 -0.26
C GLY A 45 -1.44 7.43 -0.02
N SER A 46 -2.21 7.80 0.97
CA SER A 46 -3.54 7.25 1.24
C SER A 46 -4.63 8.23 0.84
N MET A 47 -5.65 7.73 0.17
CA MET A 47 -6.96 8.37 0.18
C MET A 47 -7.60 8.11 1.53
N VAL A 48 -8.13 9.15 2.15
CA VAL A 48 -8.80 9.06 3.44
C VAL A 48 -10.16 9.75 3.39
N VAL A 49 -11.07 9.28 4.23
CA VAL A 49 -12.33 9.97 4.49
C VAL A 49 -12.30 10.59 5.88
N LYS A 50 -12.42 11.91 5.94
CA LYS A 50 -12.55 12.66 7.20
C LYS A 50 -14.03 12.87 7.52
N THR A 51 -14.43 12.44 8.70
CA THR A 51 -15.79 12.49 9.24
C THR A 51 -15.79 13.19 10.59
N PRO A 52 -16.95 13.50 11.19
CA PRO A 52 -17.02 13.99 12.57
C PRO A 52 -16.40 13.02 13.61
N ASN A 53 -16.26 11.74 13.28
CA ASN A 53 -15.76 10.72 14.20
C ASN A 53 -14.26 10.42 14.03
N GLY A 54 -13.58 11.08 13.10
CA GLY A 54 -12.16 10.86 12.81
C GLY A 54 -11.85 10.70 11.34
N VAL A 55 -10.60 10.30 11.06
CA VAL A 55 -10.08 10.03 9.71
C VAL A 55 -9.92 8.55 9.53
N PHE A 56 -10.45 8.03 8.43
CA PHE A 56 -10.43 6.61 8.08
C PHE A 56 -9.73 6.41 6.74
N GLN A 57 -8.91 5.39 6.67
CA GLN A 57 -8.27 4.94 5.43
C GLN A 57 -9.35 4.46 4.44
N TRP A 58 -9.19 4.82 3.15
CA TRP A 58 -10.14 4.46 2.09
C TRP A 58 -9.46 3.63 1.01
N CYS A 59 -8.43 4.18 0.37
CA CYS A 59 -7.64 3.57 -0.69
C CYS A 59 -6.20 4.10 -0.63
N SER A 60 -5.32 3.53 -1.43
CA SER A 60 -3.94 3.98 -1.62
C SER A 60 -3.74 4.61 -3.01
N GLY A 61 -2.59 5.20 -3.26
CA GLY A 61 -2.23 5.75 -4.56
C GLY A 61 -0.85 6.39 -4.57
N THR A 62 -0.48 7.01 -5.69
CA THR A 62 0.89 7.50 -5.93
C THR A 62 0.86 8.87 -6.62
N LEU A 63 1.69 9.79 -6.15
CA LEU A 63 1.94 11.05 -6.85
C LEU A 63 2.76 10.77 -8.12
N ILE A 64 2.21 11.03 -9.32
CA ILE A 64 2.85 10.78 -10.62
C ILE A 64 3.18 12.07 -11.40
N ALA A 65 2.70 13.21 -10.91
CA ALA A 65 3.08 14.56 -11.33
C ALA A 65 2.86 15.52 -10.16
N PRO A 66 3.32 16.77 -10.19
CA PRO A 66 3.29 17.66 -9.02
C PRO A 66 1.93 17.78 -8.32
N GLN A 67 0.82 17.62 -9.05
CA GLN A 67 -0.54 17.69 -8.51
C GLN A 67 -1.43 16.54 -8.99
N VAL A 68 -0.85 15.44 -9.52
CA VAL A 68 -1.62 14.30 -10.03
C VAL A 68 -1.33 13.07 -9.18
N PHE A 69 -2.34 12.64 -8.45
CA PHE A 69 -2.33 11.46 -7.61
C PHE A 69 -3.05 10.32 -8.34
N LEU A 70 -2.32 9.28 -8.72
CA LEU A 70 -2.83 8.09 -9.39
C LEU A 70 -3.47 7.14 -8.39
N THR A 71 -4.64 6.60 -8.72
CA THR A 71 -5.37 5.60 -7.91
C THR A 71 -6.29 4.76 -8.80
N ALA A 72 -7.22 4.00 -8.21
CA ALA A 72 -8.18 3.16 -8.91
C ALA A 72 -9.55 3.86 -9.10
N SER A 73 -10.27 3.54 -10.18
CA SER A 73 -11.61 4.07 -10.46
C SER A 73 -12.65 3.61 -9.43
N HIS A 74 -12.55 2.37 -8.95
CA HIS A 74 -13.47 1.88 -7.90
C HIS A 74 -13.31 2.64 -6.58
N CYS A 75 -12.18 3.31 -6.34
CA CYS A 75 -11.96 4.18 -5.19
C CYS A 75 -12.63 5.55 -5.36
N THR A 76 -12.66 6.09 -6.58
CA THR A 76 -13.16 7.44 -6.85
C THR A 76 -14.62 7.49 -7.25
N GLN A 77 -15.11 6.45 -7.93
CA GLN A 77 -16.48 6.39 -8.45
C GLN A 77 -17.58 6.63 -7.40
N PRO A 78 -17.50 6.08 -6.17
CA PRO A 78 -18.56 6.27 -5.19
C PRO A 78 -18.49 7.59 -4.42
N ILE A 79 -17.42 8.40 -4.56
CA ILE A 79 -17.18 9.60 -3.74
C ILE A 79 -18.34 10.60 -3.83
N ALA A 80 -18.84 10.88 -5.03
CA ALA A 80 -19.91 11.85 -5.22
C ALA A 80 -21.21 11.44 -4.47
N GLN A 81 -21.52 10.13 -4.47
CA GLN A 81 -22.67 9.61 -3.75
C GLN A 81 -22.47 9.71 -2.23
N TYR A 82 -21.29 9.32 -1.73
CA TYR A 82 -21.01 9.43 -0.30
C TYR A 82 -21.06 10.88 0.20
N LEU A 83 -20.54 11.85 -0.56
CA LEU A 83 -20.62 13.26 -0.20
C LEU A 83 -22.04 13.82 -0.26
N SER A 84 -22.90 13.28 -1.16
CA SER A 84 -24.32 13.62 -1.19
C SER A 84 -25.06 13.09 0.04
N ASP A 85 -24.73 11.87 0.46
CA ASP A 85 -25.38 11.22 1.59
C ASP A 85 -24.84 11.75 2.94
N HIS A 86 -23.59 12.20 2.96
CA HIS A 86 -22.87 12.69 4.12
C HIS A 86 -22.17 14.03 3.81
N PRO A 87 -22.89 15.15 3.80
CA PRO A 87 -22.34 16.45 3.39
C PRO A 87 -21.29 17.03 4.36
N ASP A 88 -21.14 16.43 5.53
CA ASP A 88 -20.12 16.72 6.55
C ASP A 88 -18.83 15.89 6.40
N TRP A 89 -18.78 14.98 5.40
CA TRP A 89 -17.58 14.20 5.11
C TRP A 89 -16.68 14.91 4.08
N GLN A 90 -15.39 14.58 4.13
CA GLN A 90 -14.40 15.04 3.15
C GLN A 90 -13.53 13.88 2.69
N PHE A 91 -13.34 13.75 1.38
CA PHE A 91 -12.31 12.87 0.83
C PHE A 91 -11.04 13.68 0.62
N LEU A 92 -9.93 13.17 1.15
CA LEU A 92 -8.64 13.85 1.19
C LEU A 92 -7.52 12.87 0.79
N VAL A 93 -6.35 13.40 0.48
CA VAL A 93 -5.13 12.61 0.28
C VAL A 93 -4.12 12.99 1.35
N THR A 94 -3.42 12.00 1.90
CA THR A 94 -2.27 12.22 2.79
C THR A 94 -1.07 11.42 2.30
N PHE A 95 0.13 11.97 2.50
CA PHE A 95 1.40 11.27 2.25
C PHE A 95 2.16 10.98 3.55
N ASP A 96 1.54 11.24 4.68
CA ASP A 96 2.14 10.94 5.99
C ASP A 96 2.34 9.43 6.11
N PRO A 97 3.49 8.94 6.58
CA PRO A 97 3.77 7.50 6.70
C PRO A 97 2.83 6.80 7.69
N VAL A 98 2.23 7.56 8.59
CA VAL A 98 1.20 7.11 9.53
C VAL A 98 0.02 8.07 9.46
N ILE A 99 -1.17 7.57 9.16
CA ILE A 99 -2.39 8.38 9.08
C ILE A 99 -2.75 8.92 10.48
N ASP A 100 -2.85 10.23 10.60
CA ASP A 100 -3.44 10.84 11.81
C ASP A 100 -4.96 10.61 11.83
N THR A 101 -5.39 9.58 12.53
CA THR A 101 -6.81 9.20 12.65
C THR A 101 -7.67 10.24 13.37
N THR A 102 -7.04 11.18 14.07
CA THR A 102 -7.76 12.30 14.73
C THR A 102 -8.00 13.45 13.77
N GLY A 103 -7.21 13.55 12.71
CA GLY A 103 -7.27 14.63 11.71
C GLY A 103 -6.85 16.01 12.25
N THR A 104 -6.04 16.04 13.32
CA THR A 104 -5.61 17.29 14.00
C THR A 104 -4.22 17.74 13.64
N THR A 105 -3.30 16.83 13.37
CA THR A 105 -1.87 17.09 13.14
C THR A 105 -1.38 16.62 11.77
N GLY A 106 -2.10 15.74 11.09
CA GLY A 106 -1.75 15.19 9.78
C GLY A 106 -1.79 16.23 8.66
N THR A 107 -0.99 15.98 7.61
CA THR A 107 -1.00 16.80 6.38
C THR A 107 -1.98 16.21 5.38
N PHE A 108 -3.01 16.96 5.03
CA PHE A 108 -4.07 16.53 4.13
C PHE A 108 -4.20 17.47 2.94
N TYR A 109 -4.40 16.90 1.76
CA TYR A 109 -4.60 17.61 0.50
C TYR A 109 -6.01 17.38 -0.01
N THR A 110 -6.68 18.46 -0.42
CA THR A 110 -7.93 18.42 -1.18
C THR A 110 -7.61 18.24 -2.66
N GLY A 111 -8.61 17.80 -3.43
CA GLY A 111 -8.46 17.65 -4.87
C GLY A 111 -9.76 17.18 -5.54
N THR A 112 -9.73 17.15 -6.85
CA THR A 112 -10.86 16.72 -7.68
C THR A 112 -10.61 15.31 -8.21
N PRO A 113 -11.47 14.33 -7.91
CA PRO A 113 -11.36 12.99 -8.45
C PRO A 113 -11.83 12.94 -9.91
N HIS A 114 -11.08 12.20 -10.73
CA HIS A 114 -11.38 11.93 -12.15
C HIS A 114 -11.41 10.40 -12.32
N THR A 115 -12.59 9.82 -12.23
CA THR A 115 -12.84 8.42 -12.54
C THR A 115 -12.76 8.21 -14.04
N ASN A 116 -12.13 7.13 -14.50
CA ASN A 116 -12.10 6.80 -15.92
C ASN A 116 -13.54 6.63 -16.44
N PRO A 117 -13.97 7.38 -17.47
CA PRO A 117 -15.35 7.30 -17.98
C PRO A 117 -15.70 5.94 -18.58
N LEU A 118 -14.70 5.11 -18.91
CA LEU A 118 -14.88 3.75 -19.39
C LEU A 118 -14.89 2.70 -18.26
N TYR A 119 -14.74 3.10 -17.02
CA TYR A 119 -14.71 2.15 -15.88
C TYR A 119 -15.89 1.20 -15.91
N GLY A 120 -15.60 -0.10 -15.83
CA GLY A 120 -16.59 -1.18 -15.88
C GLY A 120 -17.09 -1.58 -17.27
N SER A 121 -16.75 -0.85 -18.34
CA SER A 121 -17.26 -1.12 -19.68
C SER A 121 -16.60 -2.33 -20.38
N GLY A 122 -15.32 -2.60 -20.10
CA GLY A 122 -14.53 -3.68 -20.73
C GLY A 122 -14.62 -5.04 -20.03
N GLY A 123 -15.40 -5.14 -18.94
CA GLY A 123 -15.55 -6.35 -18.14
C GLY A 123 -14.24 -6.83 -17.55
N GLN A 124 -14.08 -8.16 -17.42
CA GLN A 124 -12.87 -8.75 -16.80
C GLN A 124 -11.60 -8.65 -17.66
N ASN A 125 -11.73 -8.39 -18.97
CA ASN A 125 -10.58 -8.31 -19.85
C ASN A 125 -9.87 -6.96 -19.71
N ASP A 126 -10.63 -5.87 -19.62
CA ASP A 126 -10.14 -4.53 -19.37
C ASP A 126 -11.19 -3.72 -18.60
N PRO A 127 -11.14 -3.67 -17.27
CA PRO A 127 -12.12 -2.96 -16.46
C PRO A 127 -12.01 -1.45 -16.54
N HIS A 128 -10.94 -0.90 -17.14
CA HIS A 128 -10.60 0.53 -17.11
C HIS A 128 -10.56 1.10 -15.69
N ASP A 129 -10.08 0.28 -14.74
CA ASP A 129 -10.08 0.63 -13.32
C ASP A 129 -8.83 1.43 -12.94
N ILE A 130 -8.74 2.63 -13.46
CA ILE A 130 -7.68 3.60 -13.24
C ILE A 130 -8.29 4.99 -13.12
N ALA A 131 -7.85 5.77 -12.15
CA ALA A 131 -8.33 7.11 -11.87
C ALA A 131 -7.18 8.02 -11.42
N VAL A 132 -7.42 9.33 -11.45
CA VAL A 132 -6.52 10.29 -10.82
C VAL A 132 -7.31 11.25 -9.93
N ILE A 133 -6.61 11.83 -8.96
CA ILE A 133 -7.07 13.01 -8.22
C ILE A 133 -6.15 14.17 -8.57
N THR A 134 -6.71 15.25 -9.13
CA THR A 134 -5.95 16.49 -9.30
C THR A 134 -5.97 17.24 -7.97
N LEU A 135 -4.83 17.31 -7.30
CA LEU A 135 -4.68 17.97 -6.00
C LEU A 135 -4.75 19.50 -6.17
N ASP A 136 -5.39 20.18 -5.23
CA ASP A 136 -5.50 21.65 -5.24
C ASP A 136 -4.15 22.34 -4.98
N SER A 137 -3.22 21.66 -4.34
CA SER A 137 -1.86 22.14 -4.10
C SER A 137 -0.83 21.02 -4.27
N ALA A 138 0.35 21.37 -4.79
CA ALA A 138 1.44 20.43 -4.98
C ALA A 138 2.10 20.06 -3.64
N PRO A 139 2.14 18.76 -3.25
CA PRO A 139 2.99 18.33 -2.15
C PRO A 139 4.47 18.59 -2.47
N PRO A 140 5.31 18.91 -1.48
CA PRO A 140 6.76 19.10 -1.70
C PRO A 140 7.49 17.75 -1.84
N LEU A 141 7.00 16.91 -2.76
CA LEU A 141 7.47 15.54 -2.98
C LEU A 141 7.88 15.34 -4.44
N THR A 142 8.83 14.47 -4.68
CA THR A 142 9.20 14.05 -6.04
C THR A 142 8.19 13.01 -6.54
N PRO A 143 7.50 13.26 -7.65
CA PRO A 143 6.59 12.27 -8.23
C PRO A 143 7.31 11.01 -8.72
N ALA A 144 6.61 9.89 -8.68
CA ALA A 144 7.01 8.66 -9.34
C ALA A 144 6.91 8.78 -10.87
N SER A 145 7.52 7.84 -11.58
CA SER A 145 7.53 7.78 -13.04
C SER A 145 6.54 6.74 -13.56
N LEU A 146 6.08 6.95 -14.80
CA LEU A 146 5.28 5.95 -15.53
C LEU A 146 6.16 5.19 -16.53
N PRO A 147 5.82 3.94 -16.87
CA PRO A 147 6.54 3.17 -17.87
C PRO A 147 6.29 3.68 -19.29
N THR A 148 7.23 3.41 -20.21
CA THR A 148 7.00 3.58 -21.64
C THR A 148 5.90 2.65 -22.14
N ALA A 149 5.26 2.99 -23.26
CA ALA A 149 4.18 2.19 -23.84
C ALA A 149 4.63 0.75 -24.14
N GLY A 150 3.86 -0.24 -23.66
CA GLY A 150 4.11 -1.65 -23.91
C GLY A 150 5.41 -2.20 -23.32
N LEU A 151 5.95 -1.57 -22.27
CA LEU A 151 7.20 -2.00 -21.62
C LEU A 151 7.13 -3.46 -21.21
N PHE A 152 6.03 -3.89 -20.57
CA PHE A 152 5.91 -5.26 -20.07
C PHE A 152 5.70 -6.30 -21.17
N ASP A 153 5.10 -5.91 -22.31
CA ASP A 153 5.05 -6.78 -23.50
C ASP A 153 6.46 -7.01 -24.08
N ALA A 154 7.27 -5.96 -24.16
CA ALA A 154 8.65 -6.06 -24.60
C ALA A 154 9.50 -6.90 -23.63
N MET A 155 9.32 -6.72 -22.31
CA MET A 155 10.00 -7.53 -21.29
C MET A 155 9.56 -9.01 -21.34
N LYS A 156 8.28 -9.27 -21.62
CA LYS A 156 7.77 -10.64 -21.81
C LYS A 156 8.37 -11.28 -23.05
N ALA A 157 8.41 -10.55 -24.18
CA ALA A 157 8.95 -11.05 -25.43
C ALA A 157 10.46 -11.36 -25.34
N SER A 158 11.20 -10.58 -24.58
CA SER A 158 12.64 -10.81 -24.31
C SER A 158 12.90 -11.88 -23.24
N GLY A 159 11.86 -12.31 -22.51
CA GLY A 159 11.98 -13.24 -21.38
C GLY A 159 12.47 -12.61 -20.08
N THR A 160 12.75 -11.30 -20.05
CA THR A 160 13.27 -10.60 -18.86
C THR A 160 12.20 -10.39 -17.78
N LEU A 161 10.91 -10.42 -18.14
CA LEU A 161 9.82 -10.27 -17.17
C LEU A 161 9.76 -11.44 -16.19
N ASN A 162 10.15 -12.64 -16.63
CA ASN A 162 10.25 -13.80 -15.74
C ASN A 162 11.38 -13.58 -14.72
N GLY A 163 11.03 -13.65 -13.43
CA GLY A 163 11.97 -13.39 -12.33
C GLY A 163 12.12 -11.93 -11.95
N THR A 164 11.50 -10.99 -12.69
CA THR A 164 11.41 -9.59 -12.26
C THR A 164 10.61 -9.48 -10.96
N ARG A 165 11.10 -8.64 -10.07
CA ARG A 165 10.42 -8.31 -8.83
C ARG A 165 9.76 -6.94 -8.90
N PHE A 166 8.79 -6.75 -8.02
CA PHE A 166 8.04 -5.50 -7.89
C PHE A 166 7.81 -5.23 -6.42
N THR A 167 7.85 -3.97 -6.02
CA THR A 167 7.54 -3.55 -4.65
C THR A 167 6.14 -2.99 -4.59
N ALA A 168 5.24 -3.68 -3.87
CA ALA A 168 3.93 -3.14 -3.53
C ALA A 168 4.03 -2.22 -2.32
N VAL A 169 3.34 -1.07 -2.36
CA VAL A 169 3.29 -0.10 -1.26
C VAL A 169 1.87 0.38 -1.04
N GLY A 170 1.42 0.43 0.22
CA GLY A 170 0.07 0.91 0.54
C GLY A 170 -0.22 1.03 2.02
N TYR A 171 -1.47 1.34 2.34
CA TYR A 171 -1.96 1.57 3.71
C TYR A 171 -3.08 0.60 4.10
N GLY A 172 -3.28 -0.43 3.32
CA GLY A 172 -4.39 -1.36 3.49
C GLY A 172 -4.29 -2.26 4.72
N SER A 173 -5.22 -3.19 4.80
CA SER A 173 -5.31 -4.19 5.86
C SER A 173 -4.10 -5.10 5.89
N THR A 174 -3.79 -5.61 7.07
CA THR A 174 -2.62 -6.46 7.31
C THR A 174 -2.98 -7.93 7.43
N ARG A 175 -1.99 -8.78 7.21
CA ARG A 175 -2.09 -10.21 7.51
C ARG A 175 -0.73 -10.77 7.90
N ASP A 176 -0.68 -11.45 9.04
CA ASP A 176 0.52 -12.07 9.61
C ASP A 176 0.63 -13.58 9.37
N SER A 177 -0.42 -14.21 8.82
CA SER A 177 -0.47 -15.66 8.70
C SER A 177 -1.36 -16.16 7.57
N ILE A 178 -0.81 -16.97 6.65
CA ILE A 178 -1.57 -17.68 5.62
C ILE A 178 -2.44 -18.82 6.18
N LYS A 179 -2.19 -19.26 7.43
CA LYS A 179 -2.92 -20.39 8.05
C LYS A 179 -4.27 -19.96 8.61
N LYS A 180 -4.45 -18.69 8.95
CA LYS A 180 -5.74 -18.16 9.42
C LYS A 180 -6.69 -17.91 8.24
N GLY A 181 -8.01 -18.03 8.47
CA GLY A 181 -9.04 -17.63 7.53
C GLY A 181 -9.18 -16.10 7.40
N PRO A 182 -10.35 -15.57 6.95
CA PRO A 182 -10.60 -14.13 6.86
C PRO A 182 -10.37 -13.38 8.18
N GLN A 183 -10.63 -14.02 9.31
CA GLN A 183 -10.35 -13.47 10.64
C GLN A 183 -8.86 -13.19 10.94
N GLY A 184 -7.96 -13.54 10.04
CA GLY A 184 -6.54 -13.20 10.13
C GLY A 184 -6.19 -11.88 9.46
N ILE A 185 -7.15 -11.19 8.84
CA ILE A 185 -7.01 -9.85 8.30
C ILE A 185 -7.23 -8.87 9.45
N ASP A 186 -6.33 -7.88 9.57
CA ASP A 186 -6.42 -6.79 10.52
C ASP A 186 -6.64 -5.48 9.77
N ASP A 187 -7.82 -4.91 9.92
CA ASP A 187 -8.26 -3.68 9.26
C ASP A 187 -7.93 -2.40 10.07
N SER A 188 -7.22 -2.54 11.19
CA SER A 188 -6.86 -1.41 12.05
C SER A 188 -5.59 -0.67 11.62
N ASN A 189 -4.96 -1.11 10.54
CA ASN A 189 -3.73 -0.50 10.05
C ASN A 189 -3.93 0.95 9.59
N VAL A 190 -2.99 1.80 9.95
CA VAL A 190 -2.91 3.21 9.57
C VAL A 190 -1.52 3.61 9.06
N GLU A 191 -0.60 2.65 8.95
CA GLU A 191 0.79 2.88 8.59
C GLU A 191 1.07 2.42 7.16
N ARG A 192 1.86 3.20 6.41
CA ARG A 192 2.34 2.78 5.09
C ARG A 192 3.30 1.60 5.21
N GLN A 193 3.07 0.59 4.41
CA GLN A 193 3.83 -0.66 4.40
C GLN A 193 4.30 -0.99 2.99
N THR A 194 5.27 -1.89 2.92
CA THR A 194 5.87 -2.33 1.66
C THR A 194 6.18 -3.83 1.67
N VAL A 195 6.13 -4.47 0.50
CA VAL A 195 6.54 -5.86 0.29
C VAL A 195 7.00 -6.09 -1.14
N ASP A 196 7.99 -6.95 -1.30
CA ASP A 196 8.44 -7.41 -2.61
C ASP A 196 7.63 -8.60 -3.09
N GLN A 197 7.21 -8.55 -4.37
CA GLN A 197 6.47 -9.62 -5.05
C GLN A 197 7.18 -10.09 -6.30
N GLY A 198 6.93 -11.33 -6.69
CA GLY A 198 7.40 -11.91 -7.95
C GLY A 198 6.34 -11.79 -9.05
N PHE A 199 6.78 -11.57 -10.28
CA PHE A 199 5.91 -11.66 -11.45
C PHE A 199 5.31 -13.06 -11.59
N ARG A 200 4.01 -13.12 -11.93
CA ARG A 200 3.29 -14.37 -12.18
C ARG A 200 2.82 -14.48 -13.63
N PHE A 201 1.98 -13.57 -14.11
CA PHE A 201 1.57 -13.51 -15.53
C PHE A 201 1.13 -12.11 -15.97
N LEU A 202 1.14 -11.91 -17.30
CA LEU A 202 0.78 -10.68 -17.98
C LEU A 202 -0.34 -10.95 -19.00
N THR A 203 -1.35 -10.05 -19.01
CA THR A 203 -2.36 -9.93 -20.07
C THR A 203 -2.38 -8.51 -20.61
N ASP A 204 -3.33 -8.18 -21.51
CA ASP A 204 -3.43 -6.85 -22.12
C ASP A 204 -3.65 -5.72 -21.07
N ALA A 205 -4.43 -5.98 -20.02
CA ALA A 205 -4.73 -5.00 -18.99
C ALA A 205 -4.11 -5.34 -17.62
N TRP A 206 -3.61 -6.56 -17.41
CA TRP A 206 -3.26 -7.03 -16.09
C TRP A 206 -1.81 -7.46 -15.95
N LEU A 207 -1.17 -6.99 -14.89
CA LEU A 207 -0.04 -7.64 -14.22
C LEU A 207 -0.55 -8.40 -13.01
N THR A 208 -0.07 -9.62 -12.82
CA THR A 208 -0.43 -10.45 -11.66
C THR A 208 0.82 -10.89 -10.95
N PHE A 209 0.77 -10.85 -9.63
CA PHE A 209 1.90 -11.16 -8.76
C PHE A 209 1.59 -12.34 -7.85
N ASP A 210 2.64 -13.04 -7.43
CA ASP A 210 2.55 -14.12 -6.45
C ASP A 210 2.69 -13.55 -5.04
N MET A 211 1.70 -13.88 -4.19
CA MET A 211 1.71 -13.54 -2.76
C MET A 211 2.26 -14.66 -1.89
N LEU A 212 2.43 -15.88 -2.45
CA LEU A 212 2.90 -17.03 -1.66
C LEU A 212 4.40 -16.96 -1.45
N PRO A 213 4.88 -17.15 -0.21
CA PRO A 213 6.31 -17.33 0.04
C PRO A 213 6.76 -18.64 -0.60
N THR A 214 7.55 -18.55 -1.67
CA THR A 214 8.16 -19.70 -2.34
C THR A 214 9.66 -19.70 -2.10
N GLY A 215 10.14 -20.67 -1.35
CA GLY A 215 11.58 -20.84 -1.07
C GLY A 215 12.16 -19.70 -0.22
N SER A 216 13.20 -19.03 -0.72
CA SER A 216 13.87 -17.91 -0.05
C SER A 216 13.14 -16.54 -0.22
N ASN A 217 12.05 -16.51 -0.99
CA ASN A 217 11.29 -15.30 -1.23
C ASN A 217 10.18 -15.16 -0.20
N ASN A 218 10.34 -14.25 0.74
CA ASN A 218 9.24 -13.77 1.59
C ASN A 218 8.33 -12.91 0.73
N SER A 219 7.49 -13.54 -0.09
CA SER A 219 6.49 -12.83 -0.86
C SER A 219 5.28 -12.59 0.02
N GLY A 220 4.76 -11.41 -0.01
CA GLY A 220 3.48 -11.01 0.52
C GLY A 220 2.66 -10.38 -0.57
N GLY A 221 1.74 -9.50 -0.24
CA GLY A 221 0.99 -8.78 -1.25
C GLY A 221 -0.12 -7.94 -0.68
N THR A 222 -0.84 -7.28 -1.56
CA THR A 222 -1.84 -6.29 -1.20
C THR A 222 -3.10 -6.90 -0.59
N CYS A 223 -3.83 -6.09 0.16
CA CYS A 223 -5.08 -6.44 0.81
C CYS A 223 -6.10 -5.31 0.68
N TYR A 224 -7.20 -5.37 1.41
CA TYR A 224 -8.24 -4.33 1.40
C TYR A 224 -7.67 -2.98 1.83
N GLY A 225 -7.93 -1.92 1.03
CA GLY A 225 -7.41 -0.58 1.27
C GLY A 225 -6.09 -0.26 0.55
N ASP A 226 -5.36 -1.28 0.03
CA ASP A 226 -4.21 -1.04 -0.86
C ASP A 226 -4.62 -0.67 -2.28
N SER A 227 -5.90 -0.78 -2.62
CA SER A 227 -6.49 -0.40 -3.91
C SER A 227 -5.96 0.93 -4.41
N GLY A 228 -5.48 0.98 -5.66
CA GLY A 228 -4.88 2.15 -6.29
C GLY A 228 -3.42 2.38 -5.93
N GLY A 229 -2.88 1.70 -4.91
CA GLY A 229 -1.46 1.75 -4.53
C GLY A 229 -0.54 1.17 -5.61
N PRO A 230 0.74 1.59 -5.65
CA PRO A 230 1.66 1.22 -6.71
C PRO A 230 2.28 -0.15 -6.51
N HIS A 231 2.72 -0.72 -7.64
CA HIS A 231 3.74 -1.74 -7.73
C HIS A 231 4.94 -1.15 -8.48
N PHE A 232 6.04 -0.89 -7.79
CA PHE A 232 7.26 -0.35 -8.38
C PHE A 232 8.08 -1.45 -9.05
N LEU A 233 8.52 -1.18 -10.28
CA LEU A 233 9.35 -2.10 -11.05
C LEU A 233 10.77 -2.18 -10.49
N HIS A 234 11.33 -3.39 -10.37
CA HIS A 234 12.77 -3.57 -10.18
C HIS A 234 13.52 -3.69 -11.53
N ASP A 235 14.68 -3.11 -11.60
CA ASP A 235 15.57 -3.23 -12.76
C ASP A 235 16.17 -4.64 -12.87
N THR A 236 16.95 -4.85 -13.92
CA THR A 236 17.63 -6.16 -14.18
C THR A 236 18.67 -6.53 -13.13
N ASN A 237 19.10 -5.60 -12.29
CA ASN A 237 20.02 -5.85 -11.18
C ASN A 237 19.26 -6.14 -9.86
N GLY A 238 17.94 -6.11 -9.90
CA GLY A 238 17.07 -6.29 -8.73
C GLY A 238 16.93 -5.04 -7.86
N THR A 239 17.32 -3.87 -8.39
CA THR A 239 17.13 -2.58 -7.70
C THR A 239 15.76 -2.02 -8.04
N GLU A 240 15.02 -1.61 -7.02
CA GLU A 240 13.75 -0.91 -7.20
C GLU A 240 13.96 0.41 -7.95
N THR A 241 13.01 0.73 -8.82
CA THR A 241 12.96 1.97 -9.58
C THR A 241 11.74 2.79 -9.15
N GLU A 242 11.69 4.07 -9.58
CA GLU A 242 10.52 4.93 -9.39
C GLU A 242 9.39 4.67 -10.42
N ILE A 243 9.43 3.56 -11.16
CA ILE A 243 8.46 3.27 -12.21
C ILE A 243 7.28 2.52 -11.62
N VAL A 244 6.10 3.17 -11.63
CA VAL A 244 4.82 2.54 -11.24
C VAL A 244 4.37 1.60 -12.35
N ALA A 245 4.63 0.31 -12.19
CA ALA A 245 4.31 -0.73 -13.17
C ALA A 245 2.83 -1.02 -13.28
N ALA A 246 2.15 -1.06 -12.15
CA ALA A 246 0.72 -1.33 -12.03
C ALA A 246 0.17 -0.67 -10.76
N ILE A 247 -1.14 -0.60 -10.69
CA ILE A 247 -1.87 -0.18 -9.48
C ILE A 247 -2.73 -1.33 -8.97
N THR A 248 -2.79 -1.48 -7.67
CA THR A 248 -3.58 -2.52 -6.99
C THR A 248 -5.07 -2.40 -7.30
N ILE A 249 -5.69 -3.47 -7.76
CA ILE A 249 -7.13 -3.51 -8.06
C ILE A 249 -7.86 -4.59 -7.27
N THR A 250 -7.36 -5.82 -7.33
CA THR A 250 -8.06 -6.97 -6.75
C THR A 250 -7.10 -8.14 -6.51
N GLY A 251 -7.57 -9.10 -5.73
CA GLY A 251 -6.84 -10.32 -5.42
C GLY A 251 -7.78 -11.40 -4.94
N ASP A 252 -7.26 -12.40 -4.26
CA ASP A 252 -8.12 -13.35 -3.57
C ASP A 252 -8.67 -12.73 -2.27
N ALA A 253 -9.95 -13.04 -1.97
CA ALA A 253 -10.68 -12.44 -0.84
C ALA A 253 -10.03 -12.64 0.55
N GLN A 254 -8.99 -13.46 0.63
CA GLN A 254 -8.25 -13.70 1.87
C GLN A 254 -6.88 -13.04 1.89
N CYS A 255 -6.49 -12.32 0.83
CA CYS A 255 -5.19 -11.68 0.66
C CYS A 255 -4.02 -12.64 0.90
N LYS A 256 -4.02 -13.80 0.21
CA LYS A 256 -3.09 -14.89 0.48
C LYS A 256 -2.29 -15.39 -0.71
N SER A 257 -2.86 -15.35 -1.90
CA SER A 257 -2.35 -16.17 -3.00
C SER A 257 -2.15 -15.44 -4.31
N SER A 258 -2.93 -14.40 -4.58
CA SER A 258 -2.84 -13.67 -5.84
C SER A 258 -3.16 -12.21 -5.66
N ASP A 259 -2.36 -11.40 -6.34
CA ASP A 259 -2.51 -9.97 -6.50
C ASP A 259 -2.69 -9.68 -7.97
N LYS A 260 -3.73 -8.93 -8.35
CA LYS A 260 -4.11 -8.70 -9.73
C LYS A 260 -4.33 -7.22 -9.97
N ASP A 261 -3.44 -6.62 -10.75
CA ASP A 261 -3.19 -5.21 -10.76
C ASP A 261 -3.28 -4.64 -12.18
N TYR A 262 -3.82 -3.42 -12.29
CA TYR A 262 -4.02 -2.78 -13.58
C TYR A 262 -2.70 -2.17 -14.06
N ARG A 263 -2.17 -2.67 -15.19
CA ARG A 263 -0.89 -2.23 -15.73
C ARG A 263 -0.97 -0.82 -16.31
N THR A 264 0.00 0.01 -16.02
CA THR A 264 0.02 1.43 -16.41
C THR A 264 0.59 1.69 -17.82
N ASP A 265 1.30 0.71 -18.42
CA ASP A 265 1.88 0.79 -19.75
C ASP A 265 0.93 0.36 -20.87
N SER A 266 -0.27 -0.16 -20.53
CA SER A 266 -1.27 -0.61 -21.50
C SER A 266 -1.86 0.54 -22.31
N PRO A 267 -2.31 0.30 -23.56
CA PRO A 267 -2.94 1.35 -24.39
C PRO A 267 -4.12 2.04 -23.70
N SER A 268 -4.96 1.29 -22.99
CA SER A 268 -6.16 1.85 -22.32
C SER A 268 -5.78 2.72 -21.10
N ALA A 269 -4.83 2.27 -20.26
CA ALA A 269 -4.33 3.07 -19.15
C ALA A 269 -3.69 4.37 -19.64
N ARG A 270 -2.85 4.28 -20.67
CA ARG A 270 -2.16 5.42 -21.26
C ARG A 270 -3.12 6.41 -21.92
N ALA A 271 -4.17 5.92 -22.59
CA ALA A 271 -5.19 6.79 -23.19
C ALA A 271 -5.88 7.68 -22.15
N PHE A 272 -6.19 7.12 -20.97
CA PHE A 272 -6.74 7.88 -19.86
C PHE A 272 -5.72 8.85 -19.23
N LEU A 273 -4.50 8.35 -18.95
CA LEU A 273 -3.47 9.15 -18.25
C LEU A 273 -2.96 10.32 -19.07
N ALA A 274 -3.02 10.26 -20.41
CA ALA A 274 -2.56 11.31 -21.33
C ALA A 274 -3.31 12.65 -21.15
N ASP A 275 -4.51 12.61 -20.60
CA ASP A 275 -5.28 13.83 -20.30
C ASP A 275 -4.75 14.59 -19.07
N PHE A 276 -3.89 13.95 -18.25
CA PHE A 276 -3.44 14.50 -16.97
C PHE A 276 -1.94 14.70 -16.87
N VAL A 277 -1.15 13.86 -17.58
CA VAL A 277 0.32 13.88 -17.50
C VAL A 277 0.96 13.66 -18.86
N SER A 278 2.19 14.20 -19.03
CA SER A 278 3.02 13.84 -20.18
C SER A 278 3.54 12.42 -19.98
N LEU A 279 3.25 11.54 -20.93
CA LEU A 279 3.65 10.14 -20.89
C LEU A 279 5.01 9.92 -21.59
N PRO A 280 5.87 9.06 -21.01
CA PRO A 280 7.15 8.69 -21.63
C PRO A 280 6.99 7.81 -22.87
#